data_c358adbab52648bf58852951005896b3
#
_entry.id   c358adbab52648bf58852951005896b3
#
_cell.length_a   1.000
_cell.length_b   1.000
_cell.length_c   1.000
_cell.angle_alpha   90.00
_cell.angle_beta   90.00
_cell.angle_gamma   90.00
#
_symmetry.space_group_name_H-M   'P 1'
#
loop_
_entity.id
_entity.type
_entity.pdbx_description
1 polymer ?
#
loop_
_entity_poly.entity_id
_entity_poly.type
_entity_poly.pdbx_seq_one_letter_code
_entity_poly.pdbx_strand_id
1 'polypeptide(L)'
;MSPLRARMIEDMSLAGLADATQKAYIQAMRRLAAHYRRSPDLLSEEEVRCYLLGLRQRGVARGTFQISRYSLRFFYYHTLGRAWALFGEKKDRLATAEAAA
;
A
#
# COMPACT_ATOMS: atom_id res chain seq x y z
N MET A 1 3.80 -19.65 3.70
CA MET A 1 3.49 -18.39 3.00
C MET A 1 1.99 -18.36 2.74
N SER A 2 1.36 -17.22 2.94
CA SER A 2 -0.09 -17.12 2.72
C SER A 2 -0.40 -17.08 1.22
N PRO A 3 -1.60 -17.55 0.83
CA PRO A 3 -2.00 -17.46 -0.57
C PRO A 3 -2.02 -16.02 -1.10
N LEU A 4 -2.37 -15.05 -0.25
CA LEU A 4 -2.39 -13.66 -0.68
C LEU A 4 -1.00 -13.12 -0.93
N ARG A 5 -0.02 -13.52 -0.11
CA ARG A 5 1.36 -13.11 -0.36
C ARG A 5 1.85 -13.67 -1.68
N ALA A 6 1.57 -14.95 -1.93
CA ALA A 6 1.97 -15.57 -3.19
C ALA A 6 1.33 -14.84 -4.37
N ARG A 7 0.05 -14.48 -4.26
CA ARG A 7 -0.67 -13.75 -5.30
C ARG A 7 -0.05 -12.38 -5.54
N MET A 8 0.28 -11.68 -4.46
CA MET A 8 0.92 -10.38 -4.58
C MET A 8 2.26 -10.48 -5.30
N ILE A 9 3.06 -11.50 -4.97
CA ILE A 9 4.35 -11.70 -5.61
C ILE A 9 4.15 -11.95 -7.11
N GLU A 10 3.18 -12.77 -7.47
CA GLU A 10 2.87 -13.02 -8.88
C GLU A 10 2.46 -11.73 -9.58
N ASP A 11 1.61 -10.94 -8.94
CA ASP A 11 1.16 -9.68 -9.52
C ASP A 11 2.32 -8.71 -9.71
N MET A 12 3.24 -8.66 -8.74
CA MET A 12 4.42 -7.81 -8.86
C MET A 12 5.32 -8.27 -10.01
N SER A 13 5.46 -9.57 -10.18
CA SER A 13 6.24 -10.11 -11.29
C SER A 13 5.60 -9.74 -12.63
N LEU A 14 4.30 -9.86 -12.73
CA LEU A 14 3.58 -9.48 -13.95
C LEU A 14 3.71 -7.99 -14.24
N ALA A 15 3.79 -7.16 -13.21
CA ALA A 15 3.95 -5.73 -13.37
C ALA A 15 5.40 -5.34 -13.68
N GLY A 16 6.31 -6.28 -13.68
CA GLY A 16 7.71 -6.02 -14.03
C GLY A 16 8.52 -5.37 -12.94
N LEU A 17 8.10 -5.50 -11.68
CA LEU A 17 8.85 -4.89 -10.58
C LEU A 17 10.14 -5.65 -10.32
N ALA A 18 11.20 -4.90 -10.03
CA ALA A 18 12.51 -5.50 -9.73
C ALA A 18 12.45 -6.28 -8.42
N ASP A 19 13.33 -7.27 -8.28
CA ASP A 19 13.37 -8.12 -7.09
C ASP A 19 13.50 -7.30 -5.82
N ALA A 20 14.37 -6.29 -5.82
CA ALA A 20 14.58 -5.47 -4.63
C ALA A 20 13.29 -4.73 -4.24
N THR A 21 12.56 -4.24 -5.23
CA THR A 21 11.29 -3.56 -4.99
C THR A 21 10.27 -4.53 -4.43
N GLN A 22 10.20 -5.74 -5.00
CA GLN A 22 9.27 -6.76 -4.51
C GLN A 22 9.55 -7.09 -3.05
N LYS A 23 10.81 -7.26 -2.69
CA LYS A 23 11.18 -7.55 -1.31
C LYS A 23 10.80 -6.42 -0.38
N ALA A 24 11.03 -5.18 -0.81
CA ALA A 24 10.68 -4.02 0.00
C ALA A 24 9.17 -3.94 0.22
N TYR A 25 8.38 -4.22 -0.80
CA TYR A 25 6.93 -4.19 -0.70
C TYR A 25 6.41 -5.28 0.24
N ILE A 26 6.95 -6.48 0.11
CA ILE A 26 6.53 -7.58 0.99
C ILE A 26 6.88 -7.25 2.43
N GLN A 27 8.06 -6.68 2.66
CA GLN A 27 8.46 -6.30 4.02
C GLN A 27 7.52 -5.25 4.60
N ALA A 28 7.11 -4.28 3.80
CA ALA A 28 6.17 -3.27 4.25
C ALA A 28 4.82 -3.88 4.63
N MET A 29 4.36 -4.85 3.84
CA MET A 29 3.10 -5.55 4.15
C MET A 29 3.21 -6.34 5.45
N ARG A 30 4.37 -6.95 5.68
CA ARG A 30 4.59 -7.69 6.92
C ARG A 30 4.54 -6.76 8.12
N ARG A 31 5.09 -5.57 8.00
CA ARG A 31 5.04 -4.59 9.09
C ARG A 31 3.61 -4.16 9.39
N LEU A 32 2.80 -3.97 8.35
CA LEU A 32 1.39 -3.63 8.55
C LEU A 32 0.65 -4.76 9.27
N ALA A 33 0.83 -5.99 8.81
CA ALA A 33 0.18 -7.14 9.42
C ALA A 33 0.58 -7.28 10.88
N ALA A 34 1.86 -7.07 11.17
CA ALA A 34 2.35 -7.16 12.54
C ALA A 34 1.76 -6.06 13.42
N HIS A 35 1.60 -4.86 12.86
CA HIS A 35 1.04 -3.74 13.61
C HIS A 35 -0.38 -4.02 14.10
N TYR A 36 -1.21 -4.57 13.24
CA TYR A 36 -2.60 -4.88 13.60
C TYR A 36 -2.82 -6.30 14.05
N ARG A 37 -1.80 -7.15 13.93
CA ARG A 37 -1.88 -8.57 14.27
C ARG A 37 -3.04 -9.25 13.53
N ARG A 38 -3.22 -8.86 12.28
CA ARG A 38 -4.24 -9.41 11.41
C ARG A 38 -3.72 -9.47 9.98
N SER A 39 -4.33 -10.37 9.20
CA SER A 39 -4.01 -10.41 7.77
C SER A 39 -4.43 -9.09 7.12
N PRO A 40 -3.60 -8.51 6.24
CA PRO A 40 -3.92 -7.22 5.64
C PRO A 40 -5.24 -7.16 4.89
N ASP A 41 -5.70 -8.27 4.33
CA ASP A 41 -6.96 -8.29 3.60
C ASP A 41 -8.18 -8.08 4.51
N LEU A 42 -7.98 -8.22 5.82
CA LEU A 42 -9.06 -8.03 6.78
C LEU A 42 -9.14 -6.60 7.32
N LEU A 43 -8.23 -5.74 6.91
CA LEU A 43 -8.21 -4.36 7.39
C LEU A 43 -9.13 -3.48 6.56
N SER A 44 -9.75 -2.49 7.21
CA SER A 44 -10.57 -1.52 6.54
C SER A 44 -9.71 -0.40 5.94
N GLU A 45 -10.31 0.36 5.03
CA GLU A 45 -9.63 1.52 4.47
C GLU A 45 -9.22 2.49 5.57
N GLU A 46 -10.08 2.71 6.55
CA GLU A 46 -9.79 3.62 7.64
C GLU A 46 -8.62 3.13 8.50
N GLU A 47 -8.54 1.84 8.74
CA GLU A 47 -7.41 1.29 9.49
C GLU A 47 -6.09 1.49 8.76
N VAL A 48 -6.10 1.27 7.45
CA VAL A 48 -4.89 1.48 6.64
C VAL A 48 -4.53 2.95 6.60
N ARG A 49 -5.53 3.82 6.49
CA ARG A 49 -5.31 5.26 6.51
C ARG A 49 -4.67 5.69 7.83
N CYS A 50 -5.17 5.19 8.95
CA CYS A 50 -4.60 5.50 10.25
C CYS A 50 -3.16 5.02 10.38
N TYR A 51 -2.86 3.86 9.83
CA TYR A 51 -1.51 3.33 9.85
C TYR A 51 -0.54 4.28 9.11
N LEU A 52 -0.92 4.69 7.92
CA LEU A 52 -0.09 5.61 7.13
C LEU A 52 0.06 6.96 7.81
N LEU A 53 -1.03 7.47 8.37
CA LEU A 53 -0.97 8.73 9.10
C LEU A 53 0.00 8.62 10.28
N GLY A 54 -0.06 7.50 10.99
CA GLY A 54 0.86 7.27 12.10
C GLY A 54 2.32 7.26 11.67
N LEU A 55 2.62 6.70 10.50
CA LEU A 55 3.99 6.73 9.99
C LEU A 55 4.45 8.17 9.75
N ARG A 56 3.59 8.99 9.17
CA ARG A 56 3.92 10.39 8.95
C ARG A 56 4.14 11.13 10.27
N GLN A 57 3.27 10.90 11.22
CA GLN A 57 3.34 11.59 12.51
C GLN A 57 4.57 11.19 13.31
N ARG A 58 5.05 9.96 13.13
CA ARG A 58 6.27 9.51 13.78
C ARG A 58 7.52 10.01 13.07
N GLY A 59 7.36 10.64 11.92
CA GLY A 59 8.49 11.21 11.21
C GLY A 59 9.39 10.21 10.54
N VAL A 60 8.85 9.08 10.07
CA VAL A 60 9.67 8.11 9.33
C VAL A 60 10.24 8.79 8.08
N ALA A 61 11.36 8.26 7.60
CA ALA A 61 12.01 8.81 6.43
C ALA A 61 11.05 8.80 5.24
N ARG A 62 11.21 9.81 4.37
CA ARG A 62 10.34 9.96 3.21
C ARG A 62 10.32 8.71 2.34
N GLY A 63 11.49 8.12 2.09
CA GLY A 63 11.57 6.90 1.28
C GLY A 63 10.84 5.74 1.93
N THR A 64 10.97 5.61 3.24
CA THR A 64 10.27 4.56 3.98
C THR A 64 8.77 4.75 3.88
N PHE A 65 8.29 5.98 4.04
CA PHE A 65 6.88 6.26 3.93
C PHE A 65 6.36 5.94 2.52
N GLN A 66 7.10 6.34 1.50
CA GLN A 66 6.67 6.10 0.12
C GLN A 66 6.63 4.62 -0.22
N ILE A 67 7.61 3.85 0.24
CA ILE A 67 7.59 2.40 0.02
C ILE A 67 6.36 1.79 0.70
N SER A 68 6.07 2.21 1.93
CA SER A 68 4.88 1.71 2.62
C SER A 68 3.61 2.06 1.85
N ARG A 69 3.49 3.31 1.41
CA ARG A 69 2.31 3.75 0.70
C ARG A 69 2.13 3.01 -0.62
N TYR A 70 3.20 2.89 -1.40
CA TYR A 70 3.12 2.22 -2.69
C TYR A 70 2.86 0.72 -2.54
N SER A 71 3.45 0.08 -1.53
CA SER A 71 3.21 -1.35 -1.32
C SER A 71 1.75 -1.61 -0.94
N LEU A 72 1.19 -0.77 -0.07
CA LEU A 72 -0.22 -0.91 0.32
C LEU A 72 -1.14 -0.64 -0.86
N ARG A 73 -0.83 0.41 -1.64
CA ARG A 73 -1.61 0.70 -2.84
C ARG A 73 -1.60 -0.49 -3.79
N PHE A 74 -0.42 -1.05 -4.03
CA PHE A 74 -0.31 -2.20 -4.93
C PHE A 74 -1.14 -3.36 -4.42
N PHE A 75 -1.00 -3.69 -3.15
CA PHE A 75 -1.70 -4.83 -2.58
C PHE A 75 -3.22 -4.66 -2.66
N TYR A 76 -3.72 -3.52 -2.18
CA TYR A 76 -5.17 -3.35 -2.12
C TYR A 76 -5.77 -3.10 -3.49
N TYR A 77 -5.11 -2.36 -4.35
CA TYR A 77 -5.66 -2.06 -5.65
C TYR A 77 -5.44 -3.20 -6.65
N HIS A 78 -4.20 -3.65 -6.80
CA HIS A 78 -3.89 -4.64 -7.83
C HIS A 78 -4.19 -6.07 -7.38
N THR A 79 -3.83 -6.43 -6.16
CA THR A 79 -3.99 -7.81 -5.73
C THR A 79 -5.41 -8.08 -5.24
N LEU A 80 -5.98 -7.17 -4.46
CA LEU A 80 -7.34 -7.35 -3.93
C LEU A 80 -8.41 -6.69 -4.79
N GLY A 81 -8.04 -5.83 -5.70
CA GLY A 81 -9.00 -5.16 -6.58
C GLY A 81 -9.85 -4.10 -5.90
N ARG A 82 -9.36 -3.52 -4.81
CA ARG A 82 -10.10 -2.49 -4.07
C ARG A 82 -9.66 -1.10 -4.53
N ALA A 83 -10.58 -0.33 -5.08
CA ALA A 83 -10.30 1.02 -5.56
C ALA A 83 -10.57 2.03 -4.45
N TRP A 84 -9.78 1.98 -3.40
CA TRP A 84 -9.95 2.87 -2.25
C TRP A 84 -9.50 4.29 -2.59
N ALA A 85 -10.31 5.26 -2.17
CA ALA A 85 -9.97 6.67 -2.34
C ALA A 85 -8.68 7.04 -1.62
N LEU A 86 -8.33 6.31 -0.57
CA LEU A 86 -7.12 6.52 0.19
C LEU A 86 -5.87 6.58 -0.69
N PHE A 87 -5.81 5.76 -1.72
CA PHE A 87 -4.62 5.69 -2.57
C PHE A 87 -4.69 6.61 -3.78
N GLY A 88 -5.73 7.41 -3.85
CA GLY A 88 -5.68 8.60 -4.66
C GLY A 88 -6.04 8.48 -6.12
N GLU A 89 -6.52 7.33 -6.58
CA GLU A 89 -6.84 7.22 -7.99
C GLU A 89 -7.82 8.30 -8.42
N LYS A 90 -8.94 8.39 -7.70
CA LYS A 90 -9.91 9.44 -7.95
C LYS A 90 -9.50 10.75 -7.31
N LYS A 91 -8.95 10.69 -6.12
CA LYS A 91 -8.54 11.88 -5.40
C LYS A 91 -7.47 12.64 -6.16
N ASP A 92 -6.52 11.92 -6.73
CA ASP A 92 -5.45 12.57 -7.48
C ASP A 92 -6.01 13.35 -8.65
N ARG A 93 -7.00 12.77 -9.34
CA ARG A 93 -7.63 13.48 -10.44
C ARG A 93 -8.39 14.70 -9.98
N LEU A 94 -9.09 14.56 -8.85
CA LEU A 94 -9.81 15.70 -8.28
C LEU A 94 -8.85 16.78 -7.81
N ALA A 95 -7.79 16.39 -7.14
CA ALA A 95 -6.79 17.33 -6.68
C ALA A 95 -6.17 18.06 -7.86
N THR A 96 -5.90 17.33 -8.94
CA THR A 96 -5.35 17.93 -10.15
C THR A 96 -6.32 18.93 -10.74
N ALA A 97 -7.60 18.57 -10.79
CA ALA A 97 -8.62 19.48 -11.32
C ALA A 97 -8.72 20.74 -10.48
N GLU A 98 -8.66 20.60 -9.17
CA GLU A 98 -8.70 21.76 -8.29
C GLU A 98 -7.46 22.63 -8.48
N ALA A 99 -6.31 22.02 -8.60
CA ALA A 99 -5.09 22.76 -8.82
C ALA A 99 -5.15 23.49 -10.14
N ALA A 100 -5.75 22.88 -11.14
CA ALA A 100 -5.90 23.50 -12.45
C ALA A 100 -6.92 24.63 -12.41
N ALA A 101 -7.87 24.50 -11.54
CA ALA A 101 -8.87 25.55 -11.41
C ALA A 101 -8.30 26.77 -10.69
#